data_c9a8c5bd63067a6b4cc0f639e93f5bac
#
_entry.id   c9a8c5bd63067a6b4cc0f639e93f5bac
#
_cell.length_a   1.000
_cell.length_b   1.000
_cell.length_c   1.000
_cell.angle_alpha   90.00
_cell.angle_beta   90.00
_cell.angle_gamma   90.00
#
_symmetry.space_group_name_H-M   'P 1'
#
loop_
_entity.id
_entity.type
_entity.pdbx_description
1 polymer ?
#
loop_
_entity_poly.entity_id
_entity_poly.type
_entity_poly.pdbx_seq_one_letter_code
_entity_poly.pdbx_strand_id
1 'polypeptide(L)'
;MTLKRVGIIGWRGMVGSVLMNRMIEEKDFNYIADPVFFSTSQAGKEGPSFGKGSSTLQDASDIEQLKKMEVILTCQGSDYTKKIFKNLRDNGWNGYWIDAASHLRMEKSSTIILDPINENIITKSLKAGKKEFIGGNCTISCMLMAIGGLFKENLV
;
A
#
# COMPACT_ATOMS: atom_id res chain seq x y z
N MET A 1 17.76 7.51 -6.45
CA MET A 1 16.32 7.35 -6.18
C MET A 1 15.99 8.19 -4.96
N THR A 2 15.04 9.12 -5.04
CA THR A 2 14.67 9.94 -3.89
C THR A 2 13.86 9.08 -2.93
N LEU A 3 14.33 8.95 -1.69
CA LEU A 3 13.61 8.23 -0.65
C LEU A 3 12.31 8.98 -0.31
N LYS A 4 11.26 8.23 0.00
CA LYS A 4 9.91 8.74 0.23
C LYS A 4 9.52 8.69 1.71
N ARG A 5 8.64 9.60 2.11
CA ARG A 5 7.93 9.51 3.36
C ARG A 5 6.72 8.60 3.19
N VAL A 6 6.68 7.48 3.93
CA VAL A 6 5.70 6.42 3.75
C VAL A 6 4.85 6.23 4.99
N GLY A 7 3.53 6.44 4.86
CA GLY A 7 2.56 6.11 5.89
C GLY A 7 2.15 4.64 5.81
N ILE A 8 2.23 3.91 6.91
CA ILE A 8 1.92 2.48 6.99
C ILE A 8 0.74 2.27 7.94
N ILE A 9 -0.35 1.69 7.43
CA ILE A 9 -1.62 1.55 8.12
C ILE A 9 -2.06 0.08 8.10
N GLY A 10 -2.60 -0.41 9.22
CA GLY A 10 -3.06 -1.82 9.32
C GLY A 10 -1.93 -2.86 9.43
N TRP A 11 -0.76 -2.42 9.79
CA TRP A 11 0.47 -3.22 9.87
C TRP A 11 0.45 -4.35 10.92
N ARG A 12 -0.48 -4.32 11.89
CA ARG A 12 -0.66 -5.36 12.91
C ARG A 12 -1.67 -6.44 12.54
N GLY A 13 -2.48 -6.21 11.51
CA GLY A 13 -3.43 -7.21 11.01
C GLY A 13 -2.71 -8.38 10.33
N MET A 14 -3.47 -9.43 10.00
CA MET A 14 -2.91 -10.64 9.35
C MET A 14 -2.09 -10.30 8.09
N VAL A 15 -2.66 -9.55 7.16
CA VAL A 15 -1.96 -9.14 5.94
C VAL A 15 -0.79 -8.20 6.24
N GLY A 16 -1.03 -7.20 7.11
CA GLY A 16 -0.02 -6.20 7.45
C GLY A 16 1.19 -6.80 8.16
N SER A 17 1.01 -7.74 9.08
CA SER A 17 2.13 -8.37 9.80
C SER A 17 3.00 -9.22 8.86
N VAL A 18 2.40 -9.94 7.91
CA VAL A 18 3.16 -10.69 6.89
C VAL A 18 3.94 -9.73 6.00
N LEU A 19 3.32 -8.64 5.54
CA LEU A 19 4.00 -7.61 4.76
C LEU A 19 5.18 -7.00 5.52
N MET A 20 4.99 -6.63 6.79
CA MET A 20 6.05 -6.07 7.62
C MET A 20 7.25 -7.03 7.76
N ASN A 21 6.99 -8.32 7.99
CA ASN A 21 8.04 -9.32 8.09
C ASN A 21 8.82 -9.43 6.77
N ARG A 22 8.13 -9.46 5.62
CA ARG A 22 8.78 -9.49 4.30
C ARG A 22 9.61 -8.23 4.05
N MET A 23 9.07 -7.04 4.34
CA MET A 23 9.80 -5.78 4.19
C MET A 23 11.07 -5.71 5.06
N ILE A 24 11.07 -6.37 6.22
CA ILE A 24 12.25 -6.50 7.08
C ILE A 24 13.28 -7.45 6.44
N GLU A 25 12.84 -8.63 6.03
CA GLU A 25 13.69 -9.66 5.40
C GLU A 25 14.36 -9.12 4.13
N GLU A 26 13.60 -8.46 3.26
CA GLU A 26 14.08 -7.88 1.99
C GLU A 26 14.80 -6.53 2.17
N LYS A 27 14.84 -6.02 3.40
CA LYS A 27 15.47 -4.72 3.74
C LYS A 27 14.83 -3.52 3.05
N ASP A 28 13.53 -3.58 2.76
CA ASP A 28 12.78 -2.54 2.05
C ASP A 28 12.78 -1.20 2.79
N PHE A 29 12.85 -1.24 4.13
CA PHE A 29 12.98 -0.02 4.94
C PHE A 29 14.23 0.81 4.61
N ASN A 30 15.24 0.24 3.95
CA ASN A 30 16.40 1.00 3.49
C ASN A 30 16.05 1.97 2.35
N TYR A 31 14.94 1.71 1.64
CA TYR A 31 14.45 2.55 0.54
C TYR A 31 13.38 3.57 0.99
N ILE A 32 13.05 3.59 2.26
CA ILE A 32 12.10 4.51 2.86
C ILE A 32 12.86 5.57 3.67
N ALA A 33 12.61 6.85 3.41
CA ALA A 33 13.27 7.94 4.15
C ALA A 33 12.73 8.06 5.58
N ASP A 34 11.40 8.03 5.70
CA ASP A 34 10.69 8.27 6.95
C ASP A 34 9.44 7.35 6.98
N PRO A 35 9.53 6.16 7.58
CA PRO A 35 8.38 5.30 7.81
C PRO A 35 7.54 5.84 8.97
N VAL A 36 6.29 6.19 8.72
CA VAL A 36 5.35 6.71 9.72
C VAL A 36 4.23 5.68 9.92
N PHE A 37 4.10 5.20 11.13
CA PHE A 37 3.09 4.19 11.47
C PHE A 37 1.81 4.85 11.98
N PHE A 38 0.70 4.42 11.42
CA PHE A 38 -0.63 4.90 11.78
C PHE A 38 -1.45 3.81 12.46
N SER A 39 -2.34 4.22 13.36
CA SER A 39 -3.24 3.32 14.06
C SER A 39 -4.64 3.93 14.18
N THR A 40 -5.67 3.12 14.02
CA THR A 40 -7.07 3.51 14.22
C THR A 40 -7.50 3.48 15.70
N SER A 41 -6.68 2.88 16.60
CA SER A 41 -7.08 2.65 17.99
C SER A 41 -5.98 2.93 19.03
N GLN A 42 -4.75 3.19 18.60
CA GLN A 42 -3.60 3.34 19.51
C GLN A 42 -2.72 4.54 19.13
N ALA A 43 -3.31 5.57 18.54
CA ALA A 43 -2.61 6.84 18.31
C ALA A 43 -1.97 7.37 19.60
N GLY A 44 -0.75 7.91 19.49
CA GLY A 44 0.03 8.41 20.61
C GLY A 44 0.83 7.35 21.39
N LYS A 45 0.59 6.05 21.14
CA LYS A 45 1.40 4.97 21.73
C LYS A 45 2.68 4.73 20.94
N GLU A 46 3.59 3.98 21.53
CA GLU A 46 4.81 3.54 20.86
C GLU A 46 4.48 2.52 19.76
N GLY A 47 5.11 2.70 18.62
CA GLY A 47 5.03 1.83 17.44
C GLY A 47 6.37 1.21 17.10
N PRO A 48 6.46 0.47 15.97
CA PRO A 48 7.70 -0.13 15.53
C PRO A 48 8.73 0.94 15.18
N SER A 49 10.01 0.67 15.49
CA SER A 49 11.14 1.50 15.11
C SER A 49 12.06 0.72 14.18
N PHE A 50 12.32 1.28 13.00
CA PHE A 50 13.26 0.74 12.01
C PHE A 50 14.49 1.65 11.85
N GLY A 51 14.88 2.31 12.90
CA GLY A 51 16.06 3.20 12.96
C GLY A 51 15.87 4.56 12.27
N LYS A 52 14.69 4.82 11.74
CA LYS A 52 14.33 6.09 11.09
C LYS A 52 12.87 6.46 11.43
N GLY A 53 12.58 7.76 11.48
CA GLY A 53 11.23 8.25 11.73
C GLY A 53 10.83 8.24 13.22
N SER A 54 9.59 8.63 13.46
CA SER A 54 8.99 8.66 14.81
C SER A 54 8.49 7.27 15.19
N SER A 55 8.85 6.80 16.39
CA SER A 55 8.27 5.60 16.99
C SER A 55 6.85 5.81 17.52
N THR A 56 6.30 7.04 17.49
CA THR A 56 4.95 7.33 17.97
C THR A 56 3.91 7.11 16.88
N LEU A 57 2.92 6.29 17.18
CA LEU A 57 1.80 5.99 16.29
C LEU A 57 0.95 7.24 16.05
N GLN A 58 0.73 7.57 14.78
CA GLN A 58 -0.16 8.63 14.36
C GLN A 58 -1.61 8.14 14.25
N ASP A 59 -2.58 9.06 14.33
CA ASP A 59 -4.00 8.72 14.11
C ASP A 59 -4.26 8.46 12.62
N ALA A 60 -4.73 7.26 12.31
CA ALA A 60 -5.05 6.85 10.95
C ALA A 60 -6.30 7.55 10.36
N SER A 61 -7.03 8.34 11.16
CA SER A 61 -8.13 9.18 10.72
C SER A 61 -7.77 10.66 10.54
N ASP A 62 -6.57 11.06 10.93
CA ASP A 62 -6.10 12.44 10.81
C ASP A 62 -5.65 12.72 9.36
N ILE A 63 -6.52 13.36 8.59
CA ILE A 63 -6.29 13.71 7.18
C ILE A 63 -5.06 14.62 7.03
N GLU A 64 -4.82 15.57 7.95
CA GLU A 64 -3.69 16.48 7.86
C GLU A 64 -2.33 15.77 8.08
N GLN A 65 -2.29 14.74 8.90
CA GLN A 65 -1.10 13.92 9.04
C GLN A 65 -0.91 13.00 7.83
N LEU A 66 -1.98 12.39 7.33
CA LEU A 66 -1.95 11.53 6.13
C LEU A 66 -1.50 12.30 4.89
N LYS A 67 -1.91 13.56 4.72
CA LYS A 67 -1.49 14.43 3.60
C LYS A 67 0.01 14.67 3.53
N LYS A 68 0.72 14.55 4.63
CA LYS A 68 2.19 14.69 4.68
C LYS A 68 2.94 13.50 4.08
N MET A 69 2.24 12.39 3.81
CA MET A 69 2.85 11.18 3.24
C MET A 69 2.92 11.29 1.72
N GLU A 70 4.04 10.90 1.14
CA GLU A 70 4.20 10.78 -0.32
C GLU A 70 3.63 9.45 -0.83
N VAL A 71 3.66 8.43 0.03
CA VAL A 71 3.09 7.11 -0.21
C VAL A 71 2.30 6.69 1.02
N ILE A 72 1.12 6.16 0.83
CA ILE A 72 0.34 5.49 1.88
C ILE A 72 0.20 4.02 1.49
N LEU A 73 0.67 3.14 2.37
CA LEU A 73 0.53 1.69 2.29
C LEU A 73 -0.49 1.23 3.32
N THR A 74 -1.61 0.67 2.88
CA THR A 74 -2.67 0.25 3.80
C THR A 74 -3.07 -1.22 3.66
N CYS A 75 -3.17 -1.88 4.81
CA CYS A 75 -3.73 -3.21 4.99
C CYS A 75 -4.92 -3.18 5.97
N GLN A 76 -5.56 -2.01 6.14
CA GLN A 76 -6.61 -1.80 7.16
C GLN A 76 -7.99 -2.30 6.71
N GLY A 77 -8.16 -2.59 5.41
CA GLY A 77 -9.40 -3.12 4.86
C GLY A 77 -10.31 -2.09 4.20
N SER A 78 -11.34 -2.59 3.49
CA SER A 78 -12.19 -1.77 2.61
C SER A 78 -12.96 -0.66 3.32
N ASP A 79 -13.39 -0.87 4.55
CA ASP A 79 -14.16 0.16 5.29
C ASP A 79 -13.29 1.36 5.65
N TYR A 80 -12.01 1.13 5.95
CA TYR A 80 -11.05 2.21 6.12
C TYR A 80 -10.86 2.99 4.81
N THR A 81 -10.64 2.29 3.71
CA THR A 81 -10.44 2.90 2.39
C THR A 81 -11.66 3.74 1.97
N LYS A 82 -12.88 3.22 2.12
CA LYS A 82 -14.12 3.95 1.86
C LYS A 82 -14.20 5.26 2.63
N LYS A 83 -13.83 5.22 3.92
CA LYS A 83 -13.93 6.38 4.82
C LYS A 83 -12.86 7.44 4.52
N ILE A 84 -11.62 7.02 4.21
CA ILE A 84 -10.46 7.92 4.20
C ILE A 84 -10.06 8.34 2.79
N PHE A 85 -10.03 7.42 1.81
CA PHE A 85 -9.41 7.67 0.51
C PHE A 85 -10.01 8.87 -0.22
N LYS A 86 -11.35 8.89 -0.36
CA LYS A 86 -12.02 10.00 -1.06
C LYS A 86 -11.77 11.33 -0.37
N ASN A 87 -11.94 11.39 0.95
CA ASN A 87 -11.71 12.58 1.74
C ASN A 87 -10.27 13.09 1.58
N LEU A 88 -9.30 12.19 1.60
CA LEU A 88 -7.89 12.52 1.44
C LEU A 88 -7.61 13.14 0.05
N ARG A 89 -8.20 12.56 -1.01
CA ARG A 89 -8.10 13.10 -2.39
C ARG A 89 -8.79 14.46 -2.53
N ASP A 90 -9.99 14.61 -1.99
CA ASP A 90 -10.78 15.86 -2.02
C ASP A 90 -10.04 17.01 -1.28
N ASN A 91 -9.21 16.69 -0.29
CA ASN A 91 -8.33 17.63 0.40
C ASN A 91 -6.97 17.87 -0.32
N GLY A 92 -6.86 17.47 -1.58
CA GLY A 92 -5.73 17.81 -2.46
C GLY A 92 -4.50 16.91 -2.33
N TRP A 93 -4.58 15.78 -1.60
CA TRP A 93 -3.46 14.85 -1.54
C TRP A 93 -3.24 14.13 -2.88
N ASN A 94 -2.01 14.18 -3.39
CA ASN A 94 -1.61 13.61 -4.68
C ASN A 94 -0.48 12.56 -4.55
N GLY A 95 -0.37 11.92 -3.39
CA GLY A 95 0.58 10.83 -3.18
C GLY A 95 0.10 9.51 -3.76
N TYR A 96 0.92 8.48 -3.61
CA TYR A 96 0.60 7.12 -4.02
C TYR A 96 -0.21 6.40 -2.93
N TRP A 97 -1.32 5.78 -3.33
CA TRP A 97 -2.14 4.90 -2.49
C TRP A 97 -1.90 3.46 -2.90
N ILE A 98 -1.35 2.66 -1.99
CA ILE A 98 -1.11 1.22 -2.17
C ILE A 98 -1.98 0.48 -1.15
N ASP A 99 -2.89 -0.36 -1.62
CA ASP A 99 -3.94 -0.93 -0.77
C ASP A 99 -4.15 -2.42 -1.03
N ALA A 100 -4.15 -3.21 0.02
CA ALA A 100 -4.51 -4.63 -0.04
C ALA A 100 -6.03 -4.86 -0.16
N ALA A 101 -6.86 -3.86 0.17
CA ALA A 101 -8.32 -3.96 0.18
C ALA A 101 -8.93 -3.93 -1.22
N SER A 102 -10.16 -4.42 -1.35
CA SER A 102 -10.84 -4.58 -2.63
C SER A 102 -11.58 -3.33 -3.12
N HIS A 103 -11.78 -2.33 -2.26
CA HIS A 103 -12.72 -1.23 -2.54
C HIS A 103 -12.45 -0.50 -3.85
N LEU A 104 -11.18 -0.24 -4.15
CA LEU A 104 -10.77 0.51 -5.35
C LEU A 104 -10.42 -0.37 -6.55
N ARG A 105 -10.54 -1.71 -6.48
CA ARG A 105 -10.09 -2.61 -7.57
C ARG A 105 -10.76 -2.34 -8.90
N MET A 106 -12.02 -1.95 -8.90
CA MET A 106 -12.80 -1.73 -10.13
C MET A 106 -12.81 -0.26 -10.58
N GLU A 107 -12.11 0.62 -9.88
CA GLU A 107 -12.01 2.02 -10.27
C GLU A 107 -11.08 2.19 -11.48
N LYS A 108 -11.49 3.01 -12.46
CA LYS A 108 -10.70 3.26 -13.69
C LYS A 108 -9.34 3.90 -13.40
N SER A 109 -9.24 4.68 -12.34
CA SER A 109 -7.98 5.29 -11.88
C SER A 109 -6.99 4.27 -11.32
N SER A 110 -7.49 3.14 -10.83
CA SER A 110 -6.70 2.12 -10.15
C SER A 110 -5.94 1.20 -11.10
N THR A 111 -4.87 0.62 -10.58
CA THR A 111 -4.13 -0.47 -11.21
C THR A 111 -4.07 -1.63 -10.23
N ILE A 112 -4.59 -2.78 -10.62
CA ILE A 112 -4.40 -4.01 -9.83
C ILE A 112 -2.95 -4.45 -10.02
N ILE A 113 -2.27 -4.76 -8.91
CA ILE A 113 -0.86 -5.17 -8.91
C ILE A 113 -0.73 -6.64 -8.52
N LEU A 114 0.06 -7.36 -9.31
CA LEU A 114 0.50 -8.73 -9.05
C LEU A 114 1.85 -8.94 -9.75
N ASP A 115 2.91 -8.36 -9.18
CA ASP A 115 4.26 -8.55 -9.67
C ASP A 115 4.75 -9.99 -9.29
N PRO A 116 5.42 -10.72 -10.19
CA PRO A 116 5.89 -10.29 -11.53
C PRO A 116 4.89 -10.51 -12.68
N ILE A 117 3.68 -10.99 -12.42
CA ILE A 117 2.72 -11.38 -13.46
C ILE A 117 2.36 -10.21 -14.39
N ASN A 118 2.17 -9.01 -13.84
CA ASN A 118 1.77 -7.83 -14.61
C ASN A 118 2.70 -6.61 -14.44
N GLU A 119 3.99 -6.83 -14.26
CA GLU A 119 5.00 -5.77 -14.10
C GLU A 119 4.93 -4.70 -15.21
N ASN A 120 4.70 -5.13 -16.46
CA ASN A 120 4.56 -4.22 -17.58
C ASN A 120 3.36 -3.26 -17.45
N ILE A 121 2.25 -3.73 -16.88
CA ILE A 121 1.06 -2.91 -16.60
C ILE A 121 1.35 -1.92 -15.47
N ILE A 122 2.02 -2.37 -14.42
CA ILE A 122 2.44 -1.52 -13.30
C ILE A 122 3.33 -0.39 -13.82
N THR A 123 4.36 -0.73 -14.60
CA THR A 123 5.28 0.25 -15.20
C THR A 123 4.57 1.24 -16.11
N LYS A 124 3.65 0.80 -16.98
CA LYS A 124 2.84 1.68 -17.84
C LYS A 124 1.97 2.62 -17.01
N SER A 125 1.36 2.11 -15.95
CA SER A 125 0.50 2.90 -15.06
C SER A 125 1.29 3.99 -14.32
N LEU A 126 2.48 3.67 -13.83
CA LEU A 126 3.38 4.64 -13.21
C LEU A 126 3.78 5.75 -14.20
N LYS A 127 4.16 5.39 -15.44
CA LYS A 127 4.49 6.35 -16.51
C LYS A 127 3.29 7.22 -16.91
N ALA A 128 2.08 6.68 -16.85
CA ALA A 128 0.84 7.41 -17.10
C ALA A 128 0.40 8.30 -15.90
N GLY A 129 1.16 8.33 -14.82
CA GLY A 129 0.89 9.17 -13.65
C GLY A 129 -0.19 8.63 -12.73
N LYS A 130 -0.62 7.37 -12.86
CA LYS A 130 -1.57 6.74 -11.92
C LYS A 130 -0.98 6.70 -10.52
N LYS A 131 -1.85 6.83 -9.54
CA LYS A 131 -1.49 6.93 -8.12
C LYS A 131 -2.13 5.85 -7.23
N GLU A 132 -3.07 5.08 -7.75
CA GLU A 132 -3.80 4.02 -7.04
C GLU A 132 -3.30 2.64 -7.50
N PHE A 133 -2.63 1.91 -6.59
CA PHE A 133 -2.10 0.58 -6.82
C PHE A 133 -2.72 -0.40 -5.82
N ILE A 134 -3.54 -1.33 -6.32
CA ILE A 134 -4.43 -2.13 -5.47
C ILE A 134 -4.08 -3.61 -5.61
N GLY A 135 -3.90 -4.28 -4.49
CA GLY A 135 -3.65 -5.72 -4.46
C GLY A 135 -4.82 -6.52 -5.05
N GLY A 136 -4.51 -7.58 -5.79
CA GLY A 136 -5.49 -8.51 -6.33
C GLY A 136 -6.26 -9.27 -5.24
N ASN A 137 -7.27 -10.04 -5.64
CA ASN A 137 -7.90 -11.01 -4.73
C ASN A 137 -6.86 -12.09 -4.36
N CYS A 138 -6.73 -12.42 -3.07
CA CYS A 138 -5.68 -13.32 -2.60
C CYS A 138 -5.73 -14.71 -3.29
N THR A 139 -6.91 -15.31 -3.41
CA THR A 139 -7.07 -16.62 -4.06
C THR A 139 -6.73 -16.57 -5.54
N ILE A 140 -7.24 -15.56 -6.26
CA ILE A 140 -6.94 -15.37 -7.68
C ILE A 140 -5.46 -15.05 -7.90
N SER A 141 -4.85 -14.25 -7.02
CA SER A 141 -3.41 -13.95 -7.09
C SER A 141 -2.57 -15.22 -6.92
N CYS A 142 -2.87 -16.07 -5.94
CA CYS A 142 -2.19 -17.36 -5.78
C CYS A 142 -2.35 -18.26 -6.99
N MET A 143 -3.55 -18.34 -7.55
CA MET A 143 -3.81 -19.11 -8.78
C MET A 143 -2.98 -18.57 -9.96
N LEU A 144 -2.98 -17.28 -10.19
CA LEU A 144 -2.23 -16.66 -11.29
C LEU A 144 -0.72 -16.79 -11.10
N MET A 145 -0.21 -16.73 -9.88
CA MET A 145 1.21 -17.01 -9.61
C MET A 145 1.59 -18.45 -10.01
N ALA A 146 0.67 -19.41 -9.83
CA ALA A 146 0.93 -20.81 -10.19
C ALA A 146 0.84 -21.08 -11.70
N ILE A 147 -0.15 -20.48 -12.40
CA ILE A 147 -0.46 -20.82 -13.79
C ILE A 147 -0.32 -19.66 -14.78
N GLY A 148 0.11 -18.48 -14.33
CA GLY A 148 0.23 -17.28 -15.17
C GLY A 148 1.17 -17.44 -16.37
N GLY A 149 2.18 -18.27 -16.24
CA GLY A 149 3.05 -18.65 -17.37
C GLY A 149 2.31 -19.37 -18.49
N LEU A 150 1.36 -20.25 -18.14
CA LEU A 150 0.55 -20.97 -19.14
C LEU A 150 -0.36 -20.01 -19.92
N PHE A 151 -0.96 -19.05 -19.22
CA PHE A 151 -1.74 -17.98 -19.89
C PHE A 151 -0.88 -17.13 -20.81
N LYS A 152 0.32 -16.77 -20.38
CA LYS A 152 1.25 -15.96 -21.18
C LYS A 152 1.64 -16.65 -22.48
N GLU A 153 1.83 -17.96 -22.43
CA GLU A 153 2.20 -18.79 -23.59
C GLU A 153 0.99 -19.33 -24.37
N ASN A 154 -0.25 -18.91 -24.04
CA ASN A 154 -1.50 -19.36 -24.65
C ASN A 154 -1.68 -20.89 -24.61
N LEU A 155 -1.28 -21.52 -23.52
CA LEU A 155 -1.41 -22.97 -23.34
C LEU A 155 -2.70 -23.37 -22.60
N VAL A 156 -3.44 -22.40 -22.10
CA VAL A 156 -4.76 -22.51 -21.47
C VAL A 156 -5.60 -21.29 -21.78
#